data_64668b76f50b83cd8bb749749e192265
#
_entry.id   64668b76f50b83cd8bb749749e192265
#
_cell.length_a   1.000
_cell.length_b   1.000
_cell.length_c   1.000
_cell.angle_alpha   90.00
_cell.angle_beta   90.00
_cell.angle_gamma   90.00
#
_symmetry.space_group_name_H-M   'P 1'
#
loop_
_entity.id
_entity.type
_entity.pdbx_description
1 polymer ?
#
loop_
_entity_poly.entity_id
_entity_poly.type
_entity_poly.pdbx_seq_one_letter_code
_entity_poly.pdbx_strand_id
1 'polypeptide(L)'
;MRSQTITVAAAAIVAVGLLLAGCAGSTAPAPAPTEPAFGHVHGIIDLGDGTVLLGTHTGLYTLTAAGVLAGPVGGNDFDAMGLTAHGDTLYASGHPGPATPTELGEHNLGIVRSIDAGATWEPVAFTGQEDFHVLTATAEAIYGIGSSSITVRTSPDGGTTWVDGANLPAVDLAAT
;
A
#
# COMPACT_ATOMS: atom_id res chain seq x y z
N MET A 1 -60.06 21.26 -83.64
CA MET A 1 -59.59 21.29 -82.31
C MET A 1 -59.16 19.86 -81.91
N ARG A 2 -57.85 19.61 -81.78
CA ARG A 2 -57.28 18.29 -81.49
C ARG A 2 -56.76 18.38 -80.04
N SER A 3 -57.35 17.56 -79.16
CA SER A 3 -56.91 17.42 -77.79
C SER A 3 -55.69 16.50 -77.78
N GLN A 4 -54.60 16.99 -77.19
CA GLN A 4 -53.35 16.18 -76.95
C GLN A 4 -53.37 15.69 -75.51
N THR A 5 -53.39 14.38 -75.40
CA THR A 5 -53.27 13.70 -74.13
C THR A 5 -51.77 13.57 -73.79
N ILE A 6 -51.37 14.12 -72.67
CA ILE A 6 -50.00 14.02 -72.14
C ILE A 6 -49.94 12.80 -71.21
N THR A 7 -49.16 11.82 -71.65
CA THR A 7 -48.90 10.63 -70.82
C THR A 7 -47.70 10.93 -69.89
N VAL A 8 -47.93 10.90 -68.57
CA VAL A 8 -46.90 11.04 -67.57
C VAL A 8 -46.36 9.67 -67.21
N ALA A 9 -45.10 9.39 -67.51
CA ALA A 9 -44.43 8.19 -67.12
C ALA A 9 -43.95 8.35 -65.68
N ALA A 10 -44.40 7.51 -64.75
CA ALA A 10 -43.93 7.42 -63.40
C ALA A 10 -42.64 6.59 -63.36
N ALA A 11 -41.53 7.24 -62.98
CA ALA A 11 -40.28 6.56 -62.71
C ALA A 11 -40.27 6.07 -61.27
N ALA A 12 -40.27 4.74 -61.06
CA ALA A 12 -40.11 4.12 -59.77
C ALA A 12 -38.62 4.17 -59.35
N ILE A 13 -38.31 4.93 -58.31
CA ILE A 13 -36.99 4.94 -57.66
C ILE A 13 -36.97 3.81 -56.65
N VAL A 14 -36.21 2.76 -56.91
CA VAL A 14 -35.91 1.70 -55.92
C VAL A 14 -34.78 2.19 -55.04
N ALA A 15 -35.09 2.59 -53.82
CA ALA A 15 -34.09 2.90 -52.80
C ALA A 15 -33.59 1.60 -52.18
N VAL A 16 -32.37 1.19 -52.53
CA VAL A 16 -31.65 0.09 -51.88
C VAL A 16 -31.10 0.63 -50.54
N GLY A 17 -31.78 0.38 -49.44
CA GLY A 17 -31.30 0.67 -48.12
C GLY A 17 -30.23 -0.35 -47.69
N LEU A 18 -28.93 0.05 -47.68
CA LEU A 18 -27.89 -0.71 -47.05
C LEU A 18 -28.08 -0.62 -45.53
N LEU A 19 -28.56 -1.69 -44.91
CA LEU A 19 -28.53 -1.88 -43.47
C LEU A 19 -27.09 -2.23 -43.06
N LEU A 20 -26.29 -1.23 -42.64
CA LEU A 20 -25.06 -1.41 -41.88
C LEU A 20 -25.43 -1.82 -40.46
N ALA A 21 -25.55 -3.13 -40.25
CA ALA A 21 -25.60 -3.70 -38.88
C ALA A 21 -24.19 -3.55 -38.26
N GLY A 22 -23.92 -2.41 -37.68
CA GLY A 22 -22.76 -2.21 -36.82
C GLY A 22 -22.89 -3.07 -35.58
N CYS A 23 -22.13 -4.16 -35.48
CA CYS A 23 -21.91 -4.86 -34.22
C CYS A 23 -21.14 -3.92 -33.29
N ALA A 24 -21.84 -3.06 -32.56
CA ALA A 24 -21.30 -2.43 -31.39
C ALA A 24 -21.13 -3.51 -30.32
N GLY A 25 -20.00 -4.20 -30.35
CA GLY A 25 -19.57 -5.05 -29.25
C GLY A 25 -19.45 -4.17 -28.01
N SER A 26 -20.45 -4.21 -27.15
CA SER A 26 -20.39 -3.62 -25.82
C SER A 26 -19.37 -4.45 -25.03
N THR A 27 -18.09 -4.06 -25.08
CA THR A 27 -17.10 -4.57 -24.15
C THR A 27 -17.50 -4.04 -22.78
N ALA A 28 -18.09 -4.90 -21.95
CA ALA A 28 -18.27 -4.57 -20.54
C ALA A 28 -16.92 -4.11 -19.98
N PRO A 29 -16.88 -3.04 -19.17
CA PRO A 29 -15.67 -2.63 -18.51
C PRO A 29 -15.08 -3.85 -17.79
N ALA A 30 -13.76 -4.04 -17.89
CA ALA A 30 -13.09 -5.05 -17.07
C ALA A 30 -13.47 -4.80 -15.60
N PRO A 31 -13.74 -5.86 -14.81
CA PRO A 31 -13.98 -5.69 -13.38
C PRO A 31 -12.81 -4.93 -12.78
N ALA A 32 -13.10 -3.96 -11.92
CA ALA A 32 -12.07 -3.25 -11.18
C ALA A 32 -11.22 -4.28 -10.43
N PRO A 33 -9.90 -4.09 -10.35
CA PRO A 33 -9.06 -4.97 -9.56
C PRO A 33 -9.62 -5.01 -8.13
N THR A 34 -9.81 -6.22 -7.62
CA THR A 34 -10.20 -6.42 -6.22
C THR A 34 -8.99 -6.03 -5.37
N GLU A 35 -9.17 -5.09 -4.45
CA GLU A 35 -8.11 -4.75 -3.52
C GLU A 35 -7.70 -5.98 -2.70
N PRO A 36 -6.39 -6.15 -2.42
CA PRO A 36 -5.93 -7.21 -1.56
C PRO A 36 -6.61 -7.13 -0.18
N ALA A 37 -6.86 -8.26 0.44
CA ALA A 37 -7.52 -8.33 1.76
C ALA A 37 -6.71 -7.63 2.88
N PHE A 38 -5.43 -7.33 2.66
CA PHE A 38 -4.56 -6.62 3.60
C PHE A 38 -4.59 -5.07 3.45
N GLY A 39 -5.39 -4.52 2.52
CA GLY A 39 -5.48 -3.07 2.28
C GLY A 39 -4.27 -2.50 1.56
N HIS A 40 -3.76 -1.37 2.02
CA HIS A 40 -2.61 -0.70 1.41
C HIS A 40 -1.28 -1.28 1.89
N VAL A 41 -0.23 -1.10 1.07
CA VAL A 41 1.17 -1.35 1.43
C VAL A 41 1.78 -0.01 1.86
N HIS A 42 2.35 0.02 3.06
CA HIS A 42 2.99 1.20 3.66
C HIS A 42 4.52 1.14 3.60
N GLY A 43 5.09 -0.07 3.56
CA GLY A 43 6.53 -0.27 3.50
C GLY A 43 6.90 -1.53 2.76
N ILE A 44 8.08 -1.52 2.14
CA ILE A 44 8.63 -2.68 1.41
C ILE A 44 10.09 -2.85 1.82
N ILE A 45 10.47 -4.05 2.23
CA ILE A 45 11.83 -4.42 2.55
C ILE A 45 12.26 -5.57 1.65
N ASP A 46 13.40 -5.42 0.97
CA ASP A 46 14.04 -6.50 0.23
C ASP A 46 14.79 -7.41 1.22
N LEU A 47 14.44 -8.69 1.26
CA LEU A 47 15.09 -9.69 2.11
C LEU A 47 16.37 -10.29 1.47
N GLY A 48 16.71 -9.88 0.23
CA GLY A 48 17.96 -10.24 -0.45
C GLY A 48 17.96 -11.62 -1.13
N ASP A 49 16.89 -12.40 -1.00
CA ASP A 49 16.74 -13.74 -1.61
C ASP A 49 15.71 -13.78 -2.76
N GLY A 50 15.30 -12.61 -3.24
CA GLY A 50 14.21 -12.45 -4.21
C GLY A 50 12.82 -12.44 -3.58
N THR A 51 12.75 -12.35 -2.27
CA THR A 51 11.52 -12.14 -1.50
C THR A 51 11.51 -10.72 -0.93
N VAL A 52 10.38 -10.06 -0.99
CA VAL A 52 10.15 -8.79 -0.30
C VAL A 52 9.16 -8.97 0.85
N LEU A 53 9.38 -8.22 1.91
CA LEU A 53 8.45 -8.09 3.03
C LEU A 53 7.62 -6.83 2.85
N LEU A 54 6.31 -6.94 2.98
CA LEU A 54 5.34 -5.86 2.81
C LEU A 54 4.74 -5.52 4.17
N GLY A 55 4.84 -4.28 4.62
CA GLY A 55 4.08 -3.73 5.74
C GLY A 55 2.71 -3.28 5.26
N THR A 56 1.65 -3.75 5.89
CA THR A 56 0.27 -3.52 5.45
C THR A 56 -0.65 -3.17 6.62
N HIS A 57 -1.93 -2.85 6.33
CA HIS A 57 -2.95 -2.61 7.37
C HIS A 57 -3.28 -3.83 8.26
N THR A 58 -2.90 -5.03 7.87
CA THR A 58 -3.27 -6.26 8.59
C THR A 58 -2.07 -7.16 8.86
N GLY A 59 -0.92 -6.57 9.05
CA GLY A 59 0.32 -7.27 9.36
C GLY A 59 1.35 -7.24 8.23
N LEU A 60 2.36 -8.09 8.37
CA LEU A 60 3.41 -8.22 7.37
C LEU A 60 3.16 -9.42 6.46
N TYR A 61 3.41 -9.22 5.17
CA TYR A 61 3.26 -10.26 4.15
C TYR A 61 4.56 -10.42 3.37
N THR A 62 4.88 -11.64 2.97
CA THR A 62 5.98 -11.90 2.04
C THR A 62 5.47 -12.04 0.63
N LEU A 63 6.21 -11.48 -0.34
CA LEU A 63 5.96 -11.62 -1.76
C LEU A 63 7.24 -12.11 -2.44
N THR A 64 7.19 -13.30 -3.05
CA THR A 64 8.33 -13.87 -3.77
C THR A 64 8.41 -13.32 -5.20
N ALA A 65 9.58 -13.46 -5.85
CA ALA A 65 9.76 -13.14 -7.27
C ALA A 65 8.80 -13.92 -8.21
N ALA A 66 8.28 -15.08 -7.78
CA ALA A 66 7.27 -15.85 -8.50
C ALA A 66 5.84 -15.31 -8.32
N GLY A 67 5.66 -14.22 -7.55
CA GLY A 67 4.35 -13.64 -7.27
C GLY A 67 3.55 -14.36 -6.19
N VAL A 68 4.17 -15.23 -5.38
CA VAL A 68 3.50 -15.91 -4.26
C VAL A 68 3.46 -14.97 -3.08
N LEU A 69 2.25 -14.64 -2.65
CA LEU A 69 1.96 -13.84 -1.45
C LEU A 69 1.63 -14.77 -0.28
N ALA A 70 2.23 -14.54 0.89
CA ALA A 70 1.97 -15.29 2.11
C ALA A 70 2.02 -14.38 3.34
N GLY A 71 1.18 -14.66 4.36
CA GLY A 71 1.09 -13.89 5.59
C GLY A 71 -0.29 -14.00 6.25
N PRO A 72 -0.52 -13.26 7.34
CA PRO A 72 0.47 -12.38 7.97
C PRO A 72 1.58 -13.19 8.67
N VAL A 73 2.81 -12.67 8.58
CA VAL A 73 4.01 -13.27 9.19
C VAL A 73 3.85 -13.34 10.71
N GLY A 74 4.13 -14.51 11.29
CA GLY A 74 3.98 -14.75 12.73
C GLY A 74 2.54 -14.65 13.23
N GLY A 75 1.54 -14.49 12.35
CA GLY A 75 0.15 -14.27 12.75
C GLY A 75 -0.12 -12.88 13.33
N ASN A 76 0.84 -11.95 13.21
CA ASN A 76 0.69 -10.56 13.67
C ASN A 76 -0.23 -9.78 12.72
N ASP A 77 -1.22 -9.09 13.29
CA ASP A 77 -2.26 -8.37 12.55
C ASP A 77 -2.24 -6.84 12.73
N PHE A 78 -1.15 -6.32 13.30
CA PHE A 78 -1.02 -4.87 13.48
C PHE A 78 -0.87 -4.13 12.16
N ASP A 79 -1.38 -2.91 12.11
CA ASP A 79 -1.21 -2.00 10.98
C ASP A 79 0.22 -1.44 10.97
N ALA A 80 1.05 -1.91 10.03
CA ALA A 80 2.45 -1.53 9.92
C ALA A 80 2.61 -0.25 9.10
N MET A 81 2.30 0.91 9.69
CA MET A 81 2.38 2.23 9.04
C MET A 81 3.82 2.63 8.74
N GLY A 82 4.75 2.39 9.65
CA GLY A 82 6.18 2.54 9.46
C GLY A 82 6.86 1.18 9.49
N LEU A 83 7.75 0.91 8.52
CA LEU A 83 8.51 -0.33 8.44
C LEU A 83 9.89 -0.05 7.86
N THR A 84 10.94 -0.48 8.57
CA THR A 84 12.34 -0.35 8.12
C THR A 84 13.17 -1.51 8.61
N ALA A 85 14.35 -1.69 8.03
CA ALA A 85 15.31 -2.71 8.43
C ALA A 85 16.72 -2.15 8.51
N HIS A 86 17.51 -2.69 9.45
CA HIS A 86 18.96 -2.57 9.44
C HIS A 86 19.59 -3.92 9.82
N GLY A 87 20.41 -4.49 8.91
CA GLY A 87 20.86 -5.87 9.02
C GLY A 87 19.67 -6.83 9.12
N ASP A 88 19.73 -7.77 10.07
CA ASP A 88 18.64 -8.73 10.32
C ASP A 88 17.54 -8.18 11.26
N THR A 89 17.64 -6.93 11.67
CA THR A 89 16.68 -6.32 12.58
C THR A 89 15.65 -5.51 11.82
N LEU A 90 14.37 -5.82 12.05
CA LEU A 90 13.24 -5.02 11.59
C LEU A 90 12.77 -4.07 12.68
N TYR A 91 12.36 -2.89 12.29
CA TYR A 91 11.63 -1.94 13.11
C TYR A 91 10.30 -1.60 12.45
N ALA A 92 9.25 -1.59 13.24
CA ALA A 92 7.92 -1.19 12.77
C ALA A 92 7.25 -0.23 13.75
N SER A 93 6.24 0.46 13.26
CA SER A 93 5.37 1.33 14.02
C SER A 93 3.98 1.33 13.40
N GLY A 94 2.97 1.78 14.15
CA GLY A 94 1.59 1.86 13.69
C GLY A 94 0.59 1.54 14.79
N HIS A 95 -0.48 0.83 14.43
CA HIS A 95 -1.60 0.57 15.33
C HIS A 95 -1.78 -0.93 15.59
N PRO A 96 -2.15 -1.33 16.84
CA PRO A 96 -2.43 -2.72 17.13
C PRO A 96 -3.70 -3.20 16.40
N GLY A 97 -3.65 -4.43 15.88
CA GLY A 97 -4.81 -5.18 15.43
C GLY A 97 -5.49 -5.95 16.57
N PRO A 98 -6.62 -6.61 16.31
CA PRO A 98 -7.37 -7.36 17.32
C PRO A 98 -6.60 -8.50 18.01
N ALA A 99 -5.63 -9.11 17.33
CA ALA A 99 -4.80 -10.19 17.87
C ALA A 99 -3.42 -9.71 18.32
N THR A 100 -3.11 -8.43 18.19
CA THR A 100 -1.84 -7.86 18.64
C THR A 100 -1.75 -7.90 20.16
N PRO A 101 -0.66 -8.45 20.74
CA PRO A 101 -0.45 -8.45 22.19
C PRO A 101 -0.46 -7.03 22.78
N THR A 102 -1.16 -6.84 23.89
CA THR A 102 -1.33 -5.52 24.51
C THR A 102 -0.04 -4.90 25.04
N GLU A 103 0.97 -5.72 25.31
CA GLU A 103 2.32 -5.27 25.69
C GLU A 103 3.02 -4.50 24.57
N LEU A 104 2.61 -4.66 23.30
CA LEU A 104 3.10 -3.87 22.17
C LEU A 104 2.45 -2.49 22.08
N GLY A 105 1.38 -2.22 22.83
CA GLY A 105 0.66 -0.95 22.92
C GLY A 105 -0.84 -1.09 22.68
N GLU A 106 -1.64 -0.32 23.41
CA GLU A 106 -3.11 -0.39 23.34
C GLU A 106 -3.69 0.41 22.15
N HIS A 107 -3.06 1.51 21.78
CA HIS A 107 -3.54 2.42 20.73
C HIS A 107 -2.51 2.63 19.62
N ASN A 108 -1.26 2.80 20.03
CA ASN A 108 -0.12 2.99 19.16
C ASN A 108 0.97 2.00 19.58
N LEU A 109 1.62 1.38 18.61
CA LEU A 109 2.73 0.46 18.91
C LEU A 109 3.96 1.18 19.46
N GLY A 110 4.06 2.50 19.21
CA GLY A 110 5.34 3.16 19.35
C GLY A 110 6.30 2.63 18.29
N ILE A 111 7.50 2.29 18.72
CA ILE A 111 8.45 1.55 17.89
C ILE A 111 8.60 0.16 18.47
N VAL A 112 8.39 -0.84 17.64
CA VAL A 112 8.57 -2.26 17.94
C VAL A 112 9.70 -2.83 17.09
N ARG A 113 10.36 -3.87 17.59
CA ARG A 113 11.50 -4.52 16.95
C ARG A 113 11.28 -6.01 16.80
N SER A 114 11.76 -6.57 15.68
CA SER A 114 11.86 -8.01 15.43
C SER A 114 13.27 -8.36 14.99
N ILE A 115 13.78 -9.52 15.48
CA ILE A 115 15.07 -10.11 15.08
C ILE A 115 14.89 -11.49 14.43
N ASP A 116 13.66 -11.85 14.08
CA ASP A 116 13.27 -13.15 13.50
C ASP A 116 12.39 -12.96 12.26
N ALA A 117 12.76 -11.99 11.42
CA ALA A 117 12.09 -11.67 10.15
C ALA A 117 10.59 -11.33 10.31
N GLY A 118 10.20 -10.74 11.43
CA GLY A 118 8.84 -10.30 11.69
C GLY A 118 7.93 -11.35 12.33
N ALA A 119 8.47 -12.51 12.71
CA ALA A 119 7.66 -13.54 13.35
C ALA A 119 7.23 -13.16 14.77
N THR A 120 8.11 -12.54 15.55
CA THR A 120 7.80 -11.98 16.87
C THR A 120 8.30 -10.54 17.01
N TRP A 121 7.67 -9.79 17.91
CA TRP A 121 7.93 -8.38 18.11
C TRP A 121 8.06 -8.04 19.58
N GLU A 122 8.95 -7.11 19.90
CA GLU A 122 9.11 -6.54 21.25
C GLU A 122 9.02 -5.02 21.21
N PRO A 123 8.45 -4.38 22.27
CA PRO A 123 8.39 -2.93 22.36
C PRO A 123 9.78 -2.34 22.59
N VAL A 124 10.07 -1.19 21.94
CA VAL A 124 11.34 -0.47 22.06
C VAL A 124 11.15 0.90 22.69
N ALA A 125 10.26 1.72 22.10
CA ALA A 125 10.02 3.09 22.58
C ALA A 125 8.62 3.58 22.22
N PHE A 126 8.15 4.59 22.92
CA PHE A 126 6.87 5.30 22.69
C PHE A 126 5.62 4.40 22.71
N THR A 127 5.71 3.22 23.29
CA THR A 127 4.61 2.25 23.39
C THR A 127 3.34 2.89 23.95
N GLY A 128 2.23 2.79 23.22
CA GLY A 128 0.94 3.40 23.56
C GLY A 128 0.86 4.92 23.37
N GLN A 129 1.96 5.59 22.99
CA GLN A 129 2.04 7.04 22.97
C GLN A 129 2.00 7.63 21.55
N GLU A 130 2.72 7.03 20.62
CA GLU A 130 2.94 7.58 19.29
C GLU A 130 2.94 6.45 18.25
N ASP A 131 2.57 6.75 17.02
CA ASP A 131 2.85 5.95 15.85
C ASP A 131 3.75 6.75 14.89
N PHE A 132 4.68 6.07 14.24
CA PHE A 132 5.63 6.68 13.30
C PHE A 132 5.29 6.21 11.90
N HIS A 133 4.63 7.08 11.11
CA HIS A 133 4.36 6.81 9.71
C HIS A 133 5.62 6.92 8.84
N VAL A 134 6.61 7.67 9.32
CA VAL A 134 7.90 7.82 8.66
C VAL A 134 8.96 7.24 9.57
N LEU A 135 9.63 6.17 9.13
CA LEU A 135 10.62 5.45 9.92
C LEU A 135 11.71 4.91 8.99
N THR A 136 12.96 5.20 9.32
CA THR A 136 14.12 4.65 8.60
C THR A 136 15.25 4.33 9.57
N ALA A 137 16.02 3.28 9.28
CA ALA A 137 17.13 2.84 10.11
C ALA A 137 18.40 2.68 9.28
N THR A 138 19.54 3.03 9.89
CA THR A 138 20.90 2.86 9.37
C THR A 138 21.78 2.14 10.39
N ALA A 139 23.06 1.95 10.06
CA ALA A 139 24.05 1.47 11.02
C ALA A 139 24.26 2.42 12.21
N GLU A 140 24.06 3.72 12.00
CA GLU A 140 24.36 4.77 12.96
C GLU A 140 23.14 5.16 13.80
N ALA A 141 21.93 5.11 13.23
CA ALA A 141 20.74 5.62 13.92
C ALA A 141 19.43 5.14 13.31
N ILE A 142 18.35 5.28 14.11
CA ILE A 142 16.97 5.22 13.66
C ILE A 142 16.44 6.65 13.60
N TYR A 143 15.74 6.98 12.52
CA TYR A 143 15.07 8.25 12.32
C TYR A 143 13.57 8.03 12.15
N GLY A 144 12.77 8.88 12.78
CA GLY A 144 11.33 8.78 12.68
C GLY A 144 10.62 10.13 12.80
N ILE A 145 9.45 10.22 12.19
CA ILE A 145 8.51 11.33 12.36
C ILE A 145 7.18 10.71 12.75
N GLY A 146 6.69 11.09 13.92
CA GLY A 146 5.41 10.62 14.43
C GLY A 146 4.24 11.25 13.69
N SER A 147 3.10 10.57 13.68
CA SER A 147 1.87 11.03 13.01
C SER A 147 1.30 12.32 13.59
N SER A 148 1.56 12.59 14.87
CA SER A 148 1.10 13.79 15.59
C SER A 148 2.05 14.99 15.45
N SER A 149 3.19 14.85 14.72
CA SER A 149 4.29 15.80 14.74
C SER A 149 4.93 15.92 13.36
N ILE A 150 5.72 16.98 13.17
CA ILE A 150 6.64 17.13 12.03
C ILE A 150 8.10 17.12 12.48
N THR A 151 8.34 16.76 13.75
CA THR A 151 9.68 16.74 14.33
C THR A 151 10.39 15.44 13.96
N VAL A 152 11.54 15.56 13.33
CA VAL A 152 12.42 14.40 13.11
C VAL A 152 13.02 14.02 14.44
N ARG A 153 12.81 12.79 14.87
CA ARG A 153 13.43 12.18 16.04
C ARG A 153 14.52 11.22 15.62
N THR A 154 15.60 11.22 16.35
CA THR A 154 16.77 10.38 16.06
C THR A 154 17.16 9.57 17.29
N SER A 155 17.37 8.27 17.11
CA SER A 155 17.93 7.39 18.13
C SER A 155 19.29 6.84 17.65
N PRO A 156 20.39 7.10 18.37
CA PRO A 156 21.71 6.57 18.03
C PRO A 156 22.00 5.19 18.61
N ASP A 157 21.09 4.60 19.34
CA ASP A 157 21.32 3.42 20.18
C ASP A 157 20.23 2.34 20.04
N GLY A 158 19.73 2.17 18.83
CA GLY A 158 18.75 1.12 18.49
C GLY A 158 17.35 1.35 19.08
N GLY A 159 17.00 2.61 19.32
CA GLY A 159 15.68 3.01 19.80
C GLY A 159 15.60 3.22 21.31
N THR A 160 16.72 3.08 22.06
CA THR A 160 16.70 3.20 23.51
C THR A 160 16.55 4.66 23.97
N THR A 161 17.29 5.57 23.35
CA THR A 161 17.17 7.02 23.59
C THR A 161 16.83 7.77 22.33
N TRP A 162 16.11 8.89 22.48
CA TRP A 162 15.63 9.68 21.36
C TRP A 162 15.90 11.16 21.59
N VAL A 163 16.29 11.84 20.50
CA VAL A 163 16.57 13.27 20.48
C VAL A 163 15.69 13.93 19.42
N ASP A 164 15.00 14.99 19.80
CA ASP A 164 14.24 15.82 18.88
C ASP A 164 15.19 16.67 18.01
N GLY A 165 14.98 16.63 16.72
CA GLY A 165 15.74 17.38 15.72
C GLY A 165 14.92 18.49 15.06
N ALA A 166 15.14 18.70 13.76
CA ALA A 166 14.46 19.72 12.99
C ALA A 166 12.99 19.36 12.74
N ASN A 167 12.15 20.37 12.59
CA ASN A 167 10.80 20.21 12.08
C ASN A 167 10.83 20.11 10.55
N LEU A 168 10.37 18.98 10.03
CA LEU A 168 10.35 18.66 8.61
C LEU A 168 9.03 18.01 8.23
N PRO A 169 8.18 18.67 7.43
CA PRO A 169 6.95 18.07 6.93
C PRO A 169 7.29 17.09 5.79
N ALA A 170 7.77 15.90 6.15
CA ALA A 170 8.10 14.84 5.22
C ALA A 170 7.06 13.73 5.28
N VAL A 171 6.86 13.06 4.16
CA VAL A 171 6.00 11.88 4.03
C VAL A 171 6.80 10.58 3.94
N ASP A 172 8.13 10.70 3.77
CA ASP A 172 9.07 9.59 3.75
C ASP A 172 10.48 10.08 4.08
N LEU A 173 11.34 9.18 4.58
CA LEU A 173 12.76 9.38 4.83
C LEU A 173 13.54 8.22 4.24
N ALA A 174 14.57 8.53 3.49
CA ALA A 174 15.56 7.55 3.03
C ALA A 174 16.92 7.89 3.63
N ALA A 175 17.58 6.89 4.19
CA ALA A 175 18.94 6.99 4.68
C ALA A 175 19.85 6.13 3.81
N THR A 176 21.07 6.61 3.55
CA THR A 176 22.10 5.97 2.70
C THR A 176 23.34 5.65 3.50
#